data_a061863076a72b8b6133cf9baa26df1d
#
_entry.id   a061863076a72b8b6133cf9baa26df1d
#
_cell.length_a   1.000
_cell.length_b   1.000
_cell.length_c   1.000
_cell.angle_alpha   90.00
_cell.angle_beta   90.00
_cell.angle_gamma   90.00
#
_symmetry.space_group_name_H-M   'P 1'
#
loop_
_entity.id
_entity.type
_entity.pdbx_description
1 polymer ?
#
loop_
_entity_poly.entity_id
_entity_poly.type
_entity_poly.pdbx_seq_one_letter_code
_entity_poly.pdbx_strand_id
1 'polypeptide(L)'
;MAVSYAGVTSEGSRGLGVLFDGTPAHITAVGRGRALVSIPELSAEGGTEIVLTAMPQVSSAADFMIGRKLSGGVHPVANPAFDPHDGSLYVTRSGARGEHVPVSIFCITSDGMVEDFSTEVMNPTSIAFGRTERMFVTSRFDGTVYRVTPERELIAFATDLGVATGLAFNRSGEMFVGDRSGTIFRINEIGEAKPWAQHEPSVSAYHLAFGSDEALYVSGPTVSSFDSITRFDEDGNSSTFYQGLGRPQGLAFDQAGNLYVAASLRGRRGIVRISPDGSDAQLVVAGMNMVGLAFGPEGEMVVATNEAVYTIPLGIHGTLLD
;
A
#
# COMPACT_ATOMS: atom_id res chain seq x y z
N MET A 1 -4.38 -19.18 -0.66
CA MET A 1 -4.70 -18.89 0.76
C MET A 1 -4.34 -20.10 1.61
N ALA A 2 -3.93 -19.92 2.88
CA ALA A 2 -3.70 -21.03 3.83
C ALA A 2 -4.86 -21.07 4.83
N VAL A 3 -5.54 -22.19 4.90
CA VAL A 3 -6.60 -22.46 5.87
C VAL A 3 -6.04 -23.39 6.95
N SER A 4 -6.12 -22.96 8.22
CA SER A 4 -5.72 -23.77 9.36
C SER A 4 -6.92 -24.48 9.96
N TYR A 5 -6.76 -25.74 10.36
CA TYR A 5 -7.84 -26.54 10.93
C TYR A 5 -7.34 -27.44 12.06
N ALA A 6 -8.24 -27.85 12.94
CA ALA A 6 -7.97 -28.81 14.01
C ALA A 6 -8.99 -29.97 13.94
N GLY A 7 -8.64 -31.09 14.53
CA GLY A 7 -9.56 -32.23 14.69
C GLY A 7 -9.71 -33.16 13.47
N VAL A 8 -9.03 -32.89 12.35
CA VAL A 8 -9.03 -33.79 11.18
C VAL A 8 -7.82 -34.73 11.27
N THR A 9 -8.09 -36.03 11.30
CA THR A 9 -7.05 -37.08 11.29
C THR A 9 -6.43 -37.26 9.90
N SER A 10 -5.27 -37.92 9.83
CA SER A 10 -4.58 -38.19 8.56
C SER A 10 -5.42 -39.00 7.54
N GLU A 11 -6.37 -39.81 8.02
CA GLU A 11 -7.32 -40.54 7.18
C GLU A 11 -8.44 -39.65 6.65
N GLY A 12 -8.90 -38.67 7.45
CA GLY A 12 -9.90 -37.68 7.04
C GLY A 12 -9.37 -36.64 6.02
N SER A 13 -8.06 -36.47 5.89
CA SER A 13 -7.47 -35.52 4.93
C SER A 13 -7.70 -35.90 3.46
N ARG A 14 -8.04 -37.17 3.15
CA ARG A 14 -8.35 -37.61 1.77
C ARG A 14 -9.72 -37.10 1.27
N GLY A 15 -10.60 -36.69 2.19
CA GLY A 15 -11.93 -36.14 1.86
C GLY A 15 -12.05 -34.66 2.24
N LEU A 16 -10.93 -33.95 2.49
CA LEU A 16 -10.98 -32.54 2.85
C LEU A 16 -11.47 -31.69 1.67
N GLY A 17 -12.52 -30.94 1.89
CA GLY A 17 -13.01 -29.88 1.02
C GLY A 17 -12.95 -28.53 1.71
N VAL A 18 -12.82 -27.48 0.94
CA VAL A 18 -12.94 -26.10 1.40
C VAL A 18 -13.94 -25.41 0.51
N LEU A 19 -14.96 -24.83 1.09
CA LEU A 19 -16.04 -24.13 0.39
C LEU A 19 -15.98 -22.65 0.74
N PHE A 20 -16.16 -21.79 -0.26
CA PHE A 20 -16.38 -20.36 -0.11
C PHE A 20 -17.81 -20.07 -0.57
N ASP A 21 -18.71 -19.70 0.35
CA ASP A 21 -20.15 -19.57 0.09
C ASP A 21 -20.73 -20.76 -0.70
N GLY A 22 -20.34 -21.96 -0.28
CA GLY A 22 -20.74 -23.20 -0.96
C GLY A 22 -19.96 -23.52 -2.24
N THR A 23 -19.14 -22.61 -2.78
CA THR A 23 -18.32 -22.84 -3.97
C THR A 23 -17.03 -23.58 -3.61
N PRO A 24 -16.75 -24.77 -4.20
CA PRO A 24 -15.55 -25.53 -3.88
C PRO A 24 -14.27 -24.81 -4.30
N ALA A 25 -13.31 -24.74 -3.38
CA ALA A 25 -11.96 -24.25 -3.64
C ALA A 25 -11.05 -25.38 -4.12
N HIS A 26 -10.14 -25.08 -5.04
CA HIS A 26 -9.10 -26.02 -5.42
C HIS A 26 -8.03 -26.08 -4.31
N ILE A 27 -7.80 -27.29 -3.77
CA ILE A 27 -6.79 -27.54 -2.76
C ILE A 27 -5.47 -27.88 -3.45
N THR A 28 -4.46 -27.03 -3.28
CA THR A 28 -3.13 -27.19 -3.89
C THR A 28 -2.18 -28.02 -3.04
N ALA A 29 -2.36 -28.00 -1.71
CA ALA A 29 -1.59 -28.81 -0.78
C ALA A 29 -2.33 -29.00 0.55
N VAL A 30 -2.13 -30.15 1.18
CA VAL A 30 -2.64 -30.48 2.51
C VAL A 30 -1.48 -30.90 3.40
N GLY A 31 -1.40 -30.31 4.58
CA GLY A 31 -0.48 -30.69 5.65
C GLY A 31 -1.21 -30.90 6.97
N ARG A 32 -0.46 -31.26 8.00
CA ARG A 32 -1.05 -31.47 9.33
C ARG A 32 -1.64 -30.15 9.87
N GLY A 33 -2.98 -30.09 9.95
CA GLY A 33 -3.69 -28.91 10.47
C GLY A 33 -3.67 -27.68 9.54
N ARG A 34 -3.31 -27.85 8.26
CA ARG A 34 -3.27 -26.75 7.30
C ARG A 34 -3.52 -27.23 5.87
N ALA A 35 -4.32 -26.48 5.12
CA ALA A 35 -4.51 -26.66 3.68
C ALA A 35 -4.15 -25.36 2.94
N LEU A 36 -3.52 -25.49 1.77
CA LEU A 36 -3.35 -24.41 0.82
C LEU A 36 -4.43 -24.54 -0.24
N VAL A 37 -5.19 -23.46 -0.44
CA VAL A 37 -6.31 -23.43 -1.37
C VAL A 37 -6.20 -22.21 -2.30
N SER A 38 -6.65 -22.38 -3.54
CA SER A 38 -6.94 -21.26 -4.43
C SER A 38 -8.34 -20.75 -4.10
N ILE A 39 -8.48 -19.44 -3.92
CA ILE A 39 -9.80 -18.82 -3.76
C ILE A 39 -10.53 -18.96 -5.12
N PRO A 40 -11.75 -19.52 -5.15
CA PRO A 40 -12.50 -19.64 -6.39
C PRO A 40 -12.90 -18.25 -6.91
N GLU A 41 -13.23 -18.16 -8.20
CA GLU A 41 -13.90 -16.99 -8.72
C GLU A 41 -15.31 -16.94 -8.11
N LEU A 42 -15.54 -15.96 -7.25
CA LEU A 42 -16.83 -15.74 -6.59
C LEU A 42 -17.60 -14.67 -7.33
N SER A 43 -18.89 -14.85 -7.47
CA SER A 43 -19.79 -13.87 -8.10
C SER A 43 -20.13 -12.68 -7.17
N ALA A 44 -19.83 -12.81 -5.88
CA ALA A 44 -20.08 -11.78 -4.87
C ALA A 44 -18.77 -11.26 -4.24
N GLU A 45 -18.72 -9.96 -4.03
CA GLU A 45 -17.68 -9.24 -3.32
C GLU A 45 -18.10 -9.06 -1.86
N GLY A 46 -17.13 -8.93 -0.96
CA GLY A 46 -17.39 -8.63 0.45
C GLY A 46 -17.23 -9.83 1.37
N GLY A 47 -18.12 -9.94 2.35
CA GLY A 47 -18.11 -11.03 3.34
C GLY A 47 -18.45 -12.37 2.70
N THR A 48 -17.62 -13.35 2.95
CA THR A 48 -17.72 -14.71 2.42
C THR A 48 -17.56 -15.70 3.57
N GLU A 49 -18.40 -16.71 3.64
CA GLU A 49 -18.26 -17.79 4.62
C GLU A 49 -17.34 -18.89 4.10
N ILE A 50 -16.34 -19.25 4.92
CA ILE A 50 -15.48 -20.40 4.63
C ILE A 50 -15.92 -21.58 5.49
N VAL A 51 -16.21 -22.69 4.84
CA VAL A 51 -16.56 -23.97 5.49
C VAL A 51 -15.57 -25.05 5.06
N LEU A 52 -15.09 -25.82 6.05
CA LEU A 52 -14.28 -27.00 5.83
C LEU A 52 -15.19 -28.25 5.90
N THR A 53 -15.03 -29.14 4.93
CA THR A 53 -15.70 -30.43 4.92
C THR A 53 -14.66 -31.56 4.99
N ALA A 54 -14.84 -32.50 5.92
CA ALA A 54 -14.05 -33.73 5.99
C ALA A 54 -15.03 -34.84 6.37
N MET A 55 -15.62 -35.49 5.36
CA MET A 55 -16.71 -36.44 5.53
C MET A 55 -16.49 -37.40 6.69
N PRO A 56 -17.44 -37.57 7.62
CA PRO A 56 -18.78 -36.96 7.63
C PRO A 56 -18.89 -35.61 8.34
N GLN A 57 -17.78 -34.98 8.69
CA GLN A 57 -17.72 -33.75 9.48
C GLN A 57 -17.74 -32.50 8.60
N VAL A 58 -18.41 -31.47 9.10
CA VAL A 58 -18.42 -30.12 8.53
C VAL A 58 -18.05 -29.13 9.64
N SER A 59 -17.16 -28.18 9.38
CA SER A 59 -16.83 -27.15 10.35
C SER A 59 -17.97 -26.16 10.55
N SER A 60 -17.89 -25.33 11.61
CA SER A 60 -18.60 -24.07 11.64
C SER A 60 -18.06 -23.16 10.50
N ALA A 61 -18.90 -22.24 10.02
CA ALA A 61 -18.48 -21.21 9.11
C ALA A 61 -17.46 -20.26 9.78
N ALA A 62 -16.54 -19.74 8.99
CA ALA A 62 -15.64 -18.67 9.39
C ALA A 62 -15.81 -17.52 8.39
N ASP A 63 -15.96 -16.31 8.92
CA ASP A 63 -16.07 -15.10 8.10
C ASP A 63 -14.75 -14.79 7.40
N PHE A 64 -14.85 -14.43 6.15
CA PHE A 64 -13.74 -14.02 5.32
C PHE A 64 -14.16 -12.86 4.41
N MET A 65 -13.27 -11.86 4.23
CA MET A 65 -13.52 -10.73 3.36
C MET A 65 -12.71 -10.88 2.08
N ILE A 66 -13.38 -10.75 0.94
CA ILE A 66 -12.74 -10.77 -0.38
C ILE A 66 -12.80 -9.36 -0.96
N GLY A 67 -11.61 -8.83 -1.33
CA GLY A 67 -11.50 -7.54 -1.98
C GLY A 67 -11.99 -7.58 -3.43
N ARG A 68 -12.64 -6.51 -3.85
CA ARG A 68 -13.09 -6.28 -5.23
C ARG A 68 -11.97 -5.69 -6.06
N LYS A 69 -11.77 -6.19 -7.26
CA LYS A 69 -10.87 -5.57 -8.24
C LYS A 69 -11.52 -4.32 -8.82
N LEU A 70 -10.90 -3.15 -8.59
CA LEU A 70 -11.32 -1.88 -9.20
C LEU A 70 -10.79 -1.74 -10.62
N SER A 71 -9.51 -2.04 -10.83
CA SER A 71 -8.85 -1.88 -12.12
C SER A 71 -7.74 -2.90 -12.31
N GLY A 72 -7.45 -3.27 -13.55
CA GLY A 72 -6.32 -4.10 -13.95
C GLY A 72 -5.51 -3.46 -15.07
N GLY A 73 -4.24 -3.89 -15.20
CA GLY A 73 -3.35 -3.37 -16.24
C GLY A 73 -2.77 -1.98 -15.97
N VAL A 74 -3.04 -1.39 -14.80
CA VAL A 74 -2.55 -0.06 -14.39
C VAL A 74 -1.12 -0.07 -13.83
N HIS A 75 -0.61 -1.24 -13.47
CA HIS A 75 0.75 -1.46 -12.97
C HIS A 75 1.22 -0.44 -11.93
N PRO A 76 0.56 -0.32 -10.77
CA PRO A 76 0.93 0.61 -9.71
C PRO A 76 2.35 0.38 -9.19
N VAL A 77 3.01 1.46 -8.75
CA VAL A 77 4.38 1.42 -8.22
C VAL A 77 4.52 1.95 -6.80
N ALA A 78 3.47 2.58 -6.26
CA ALA A 78 3.45 3.16 -4.91
C ALA A 78 2.03 3.15 -4.34
N ASN A 79 1.83 3.87 -3.22
CA ASN A 79 0.49 4.12 -2.68
C ASN A 79 -0.38 4.81 -3.72
N PRO A 80 -1.63 4.37 -3.89
CA PRO A 80 -2.65 5.20 -4.51
C PRO A 80 -2.97 6.39 -3.58
N ALA A 81 -3.52 7.46 -4.16
CA ALA A 81 -3.91 8.64 -3.40
C ALA A 81 -5.34 9.06 -3.76
N PHE A 82 -6.17 9.28 -2.74
CA PHE A 82 -7.50 9.84 -2.93
C PHE A 82 -7.44 11.36 -3.03
N ASP A 83 -8.15 11.90 -4.00
CA ASP A 83 -8.45 13.34 -4.05
C ASP A 83 -9.42 13.66 -2.92
N PRO A 84 -9.06 14.56 -1.99
CA PRO A 84 -9.94 14.90 -0.87
C PRO A 84 -11.20 15.67 -1.30
N HIS A 85 -11.22 16.25 -2.53
CA HIS A 85 -12.32 17.03 -3.03
C HIS A 85 -13.47 16.19 -3.61
N ASP A 86 -13.15 15.21 -4.45
CA ASP A 86 -14.15 14.44 -5.19
C ASP A 86 -14.12 12.93 -4.93
N GLY A 87 -13.16 12.46 -4.14
CA GLY A 87 -12.99 11.04 -3.82
C GLY A 87 -12.41 10.19 -4.96
N SER A 88 -11.95 10.80 -6.05
CA SER A 88 -11.26 10.09 -7.13
C SER A 88 -9.93 9.53 -6.65
N LEU A 89 -9.57 8.35 -7.14
CA LEU A 89 -8.36 7.65 -6.76
C LEU A 89 -7.30 7.76 -7.87
N TYR A 90 -6.13 8.27 -7.51
CA TYR A 90 -5.02 8.41 -8.45
C TYR A 90 -3.97 7.33 -8.23
N VAL A 91 -3.43 6.80 -9.33
CA VAL A 91 -2.46 5.70 -9.33
C VAL A 91 -1.34 6.01 -10.30
N THR A 92 -0.09 5.90 -9.84
CA THR A 92 1.09 6.07 -10.69
C THR A 92 1.49 4.76 -11.37
N ARG A 93 1.89 4.84 -12.63
CA ARG A 93 2.53 3.78 -13.41
C ARG A 93 3.92 4.23 -13.85
N SER A 94 4.91 3.39 -13.61
CA SER A 94 6.29 3.69 -14.00
C SER A 94 6.89 2.52 -14.78
N GLY A 95 7.51 2.83 -15.90
CA GLY A 95 8.32 1.90 -16.67
C GLY A 95 9.73 1.71 -16.09
N ALA A 96 10.62 1.10 -16.85
CA ALA A 96 12.05 1.11 -16.56
C ALA A 96 12.57 2.56 -16.50
N ARG A 97 13.74 2.77 -15.88
CA ARG A 97 14.27 4.13 -15.73
C ARG A 97 14.52 4.77 -17.10
N GLY A 98 13.88 5.91 -17.37
CA GLY A 98 13.93 6.62 -18.65
C GLY A 98 13.01 6.03 -19.73
N GLU A 99 12.20 5.01 -19.39
CA GLU A 99 11.18 4.49 -20.29
C GLU A 99 9.92 5.36 -20.21
N HIS A 100 9.45 5.78 -21.37
CA HIS A 100 8.18 6.48 -21.52
C HIS A 100 7.04 5.46 -21.58
N VAL A 101 6.12 5.52 -20.63
CA VAL A 101 4.92 4.68 -20.63
C VAL A 101 3.75 5.41 -21.31
N PRO A 102 2.83 4.69 -21.96
CA PRO A 102 1.70 5.33 -22.66
C PRO A 102 0.82 6.18 -21.73
N VAL A 103 0.64 5.74 -20.49
CA VAL A 103 -0.06 6.47 -19.42
C VAL A 103 0.76 6.34 -18.15
N SER A 104 1.11 7.47 -17.53
CA SER A 104 1.93 7.51 -16.31
C SER A 104 1.12 7.73 -15.04
N ILE A 105 -0.07 8.31 -15.14
CA ILE A 105 -1.02 8.47 -14.04
C ILE A 105 -2.42 8.10 -14.54
N PHE A 106 -3.09 7.23 -13.80
CA PHE A 106 -4.49 6.87 -13.99
C PHE A 106 -5.34 7.53 -12.91
N CYS A 107 -6.57 7.92 -13.27
CA CYS A 107 -7.63 8.31 -12.35
C CYS A 107 -8.70 7.20 -12.34
N ILE A 108 -9.10 6.78 -11.17
CA ILE A 108 -10.26 5.91 -10.96
C ILE A 108 -11.30 6.77 -10.26
N THR A 109 -12.36 7.10 -10.98
CA THR A 109 -13.43 7.96 -10.49
C THR A 109 -14.25 7.29 -9.39
N SER A 110 -15.04 8.04 -8.63
CA SER A 110 -15.85 7.52 -7.52
C SER A 110 -16.90 6.49 -7.97
N ASP A 111 -17.33 6.52 -9.25
CA ASP A 111 -18.19 5.50 -9.87
C ASP A 111 -17.41 4.30 -10.45
N GLY A 112 -16.07 4.28 -10.29
CA GLY A 112 -15.20 3.16 -10.64
C GLY A 112 -14.72 3.13 -12.09
N MET A 113 -14.94 4.20 -12.87
CA MET A 113 -14.37 4.31 -14.22
C MET A 113 -12.87 4.61 -14.15
N VAL A 114 -12.11 4.00 -15.04
CA VAL A 114 -10.66 4.22 -15.16
C VAL A 114 -10.40 5.13 -16.34
N GLU A 115 -9.74 6.25 -16.07
CA GLU A 115 -9.38 7.25 -17.05
C GLU A 115 -7.86 7.42 -17.15
N ASP A 116 -7.37 7.66 -18.35
CA ASP A 116 -6.01 8.12 -18.59
C ASP A 116 -5.90 9.57 -18.12
N PHE A 117 -5.09 9.81 -17.07
CA PHE A 117 -4.97 11.14 -16.51
C PHE A 117 -3.80 11.92 -17.08
N SER A 118 -2.60 11.36 -17.11
CA SER A 118 -1.39 12.00 -17.63
C SER A 118 -0.40 10.99 -18.22
N THR A 119 0.31 11.42 -19.26
CA THR A 119 1.42 10.67 -19.88
C THR A 119 2.76 11.38 -19.75
N GLU A 120 2.79 12.61 -19.21
CA GLU A 120 3.95 13.52 -19.31
C GLU A 120 4.97 13.33 -18.18
N VAL A 121 4.54 12.84 -16.99
CA VAL A 121 5.47 12.56 -15.90
C VAL A 121 6.28 11.31 -16.21
N MET A 122 7.59 11.48 -16.40
CA MET A 122 8.45 10.33 -16.61
C MET A 122 8.78 9.64 -15.29
N ASN A 123 8.56 8.34 -15.24
CA ASN A 123 8.80 7.50 -14.06
C ASN A 123 8.22 8.08 -12.75
N PRO A 124 6.93 8.43 -12.68
CA PRO A 124 6.31 8.88 -11.44
C PRO A 124 6.39 7.80 -10.38
N THR A 125 6.44 8.20 -9.12
CA THR A 125 6.44 7.26 -7.99
C THR A 125 5.30 7.58 -7.04
N SER A 126 5.41 8.59 -6.20
CA SER A 126 4.36 8.95 -5.24
C SER A 126 3.48 10.08 -5.74
N ILE A 127 2.21 10.00 -5.36
CA ILE A 127 1.25 11.10 -5.44
C ILE A 127 0.82 11.45 -4.02
N ALA A 128 0.68 12.75 -3.74
CA ALA A 128 0.05 13.24 -2.52
C ALA A 128 -0.69 14.55 -2.81
N PHE A 129 -1.75 14.79 -2.03
CA PHE A 129 -2.50 16.05 -2.06
C PHE A 129 -2.05 16.92 -0.90
N GLY A 130 -1.71 18.18 -1.21
CA GLY A 130 -1.39 19.18 -0.19
C GLY A 130 -2.67 19.80 0.41
N ARG A 131 -2.51 20.61 1.47
CA ARG A 131 -3.62 21.28 2.18
C ARG A 131 -4.55 22.12 1.28
N THR A 132 -4.08 22.57 0.13
CA THR A 132 -4.86 23.33 -0.85
C THR A 132 -5.46 22.42 -1.92
N GLU A 133 -5.61 21.12 -1.62
CA GLU A 133 -6.16 20.09 -2.51
C GLU A 133 -5.41 19.98 -3.85
N ARG A 134 -4.17 20.45 -3.88
CA ARG A 134 -3.30 20.36 -5.07
C ARG A 134 -2.58 19.05 -5.09
N MET A 135 -2.60 18.40 -6.24
CA MET A 135 -1.84 17.17 -6.48
C MET A 135 -0.36 17.46 -6.72
N PHE A 136 0.49 16.69 -6.06
CA PHE A 136 1.92 16.67 -6.29
C PHE A 136 2.38 15.26 -6.63
N VAL A 137 3.34 15.16 -7.56
CA VAL A 137 3.86 13.87 -8.06
C VAL A 137 5.38 13.92 -8.09
N THR A 138 6.03 12.89 -7.54
CA THR A 138 7.48 12.74 -7.65
C THR A 138 7.85 12.01 -8.94
N SER A 139 8.91 12.48 -9.62
CA SER A 139 9.56 11.80 -10.72
C SER A 139 10.94 11.31 -10.29
N ARG A 140 11.13 9.99 -10.32
CA ARG A 140 12.42 9.38 -10.00
C ARG A 140 13.44 9.49 -11.17
N PHE A 141 12.99 9.93 -12.34
CA PHE A 141 13.84 10.06 -13.52
C PHE A 141 14.73 11.30 -13.43
N ASP A 142 14.12 12.44 -13.18
CA ASP A 142 14.78 13.75 -13.15
C ASP A 142 14.91 14.38 -11.75
N GLY A 143 14.42 13.68 -10.70
CA GLY A 143 14.52 14.17 -9.33
C GLY A 143 13.63 15.38 -9.05
N THR A 144 12.49 15.47 -9.70
CA THR A 144 11.57 16.61 -9.62
C THR A 144 10.27 16.22 -8.91
N VAL A 145 9.75 17.14 -8.11
CA VAL A 145 8.34 17.14 -7.70
C VAL A 145 7.58 18.04 -8.65
N TYR A 146 6.59 17.50 -9.32
CA TYR A 146 5.65 18.25 -10.13
C TYR A 146 4.38 18.57 -9.35
N ARG A 147 3.91 19.81 -9.49
CA ARG A 147 2.55 20.19 -9.11
C ARG A 147 1.66 20.05 -10.34
N VAL A 148 0.52 19.39 -10.15
CA VAL A 148 -0.50 19.26 -11.20
C VAL A 148 -1.52 20.38 -11.06
N THR A 149 -1.82 21.10 -12.14
CA THR A 149 -2.88 22.12 -12.14
C THR A 149 -4.26 21.50 -12.39
N PRO A 150 -5.37 22.23 -12.12
CA PRO A 150 -6.72 21.77 -12.46
C PRO A 150 -6.89 21.44 -13.96
N GLU A 151 -6.13 22.11 -14.82
CA GLU A 151 -6.10 21.90 -16.27
C GLU A 151 -5.22 20.70 -16.67
N ARG A 152 -4.72 19.94 -15.68
CA ARG A 152 -3.80 18.79 -15.82
C ARG A 152 -2.41 19.14 -16.35
N GLU A 153 -2.00 20.42 -16.27
CA GLU A 153 -0.65 20.84 -16.62
C GLU A 153 0.34 20.50 -15.50
N LEU A 154 1.56 20.15 -15.87
CA LEU A 154 2.65 19.85 -14.96
C LEU A 154 3.56 21.05 -14.78
N ILE A 155 3.70 21.52 -13.56
CA ILE A 155 4.60 22.60 -13.19
C ILE A 155 5.69 22.03 -12.27
N ALA A 156 6.94 22.15 -12.66
CA ALA A 156 8.06 21.79 -11.78
C ALA A 156 7.99 22.65 -10.51
N PHE A 157 7.87 21.99 -9.36
CA PHE A 157 7.72 22.65 -8.05
C PHE A 157 9.02 22.63 -7.25
N ALA A 158 9.68 21.48 -7.14
CA ALA A 158 11.00 21.34 -6.53
C ALA A 158 11.87 20.42 -7.39
N THR A 159 13.13 20.76 -7.57
CA THR A 159 14.08 20.06 -8.45
C THR A 159 15.34 19.63 -7.69
N ASP A 160 16.21 18.90 -8.36
CA ASP A 160 17.51 18.46 -7.84
C ASP A 160 17.42 17.56 -6.59
N LEU A 161 16.36 16.75 -6.51
CA LEU A 161 16.06 15.88 -5.37
C LEU A 161 16.64 14.46 -5.54
N GLY A 162 17.64 14.27 -6.38
CA GLY A 162 18.27 12.98 -6.63
C GLY A 162 17.31 11.98 -7.29
N VAL A 163 17.08 10.83 -6.69
CA VAL A 163 16.09 9.84 -7.14
C VAL A 163 14.84 9.98 -6.26
N ALA A 164 14.07 11.05 -6.50
CA ALA A 164 12.87 11.38 -5.72
C ALA A 164 11.81 10.27 -5.82
N THR A 165 11.40 9.72 -4.69
CA THR A 165 10.45 8.59 -4.65
C THR A 165 9.27 8.86 -3.71
N GLY A 166 9.45 8.75 -2.39
CA GLY A 166 8.39 9.00 -1.43
C GLY A 166 8.06 10.47 -1.28
N LEU A 167 6.79 10.78 -1.05
CA LEU A 167 6.26 12.13 -0.84
C LEU A 167 5.21 12.08 0.27
N ALA A 168 5.31 12.98 1.25
CA ALA A 168 4.31 13.15 2.29
C ALA A 168 4.25 14.62 2.74
N PHE A 169 3.10 15.01 3.27
CA PHE A 169 2.89 16.29 3.93
C PHE A 169 2.73 16.09 5.44
N ASN A 170 3.30 16.98 6.24
CA ASN A 170 2.98 17.05 7.66
C ASN A 170 1.69 17.87 7.88
N ARG A 171 1.20 17.91 9.12
CA ARG A 171 -0.01 18.66 9.46
C ARG A 171 0.13 20.17 9.22
N SER A 172 1.32 20.75 9.26
CA SER A 172 1.52 22.16 8.92
C SER A 172 1.50 22.45 7.42
N GLY A 173 1.48 21.40 6.57
CA GLY A 173 1.47 21.50 5.10
C GLY A 173 2.87 21.57 4.48
N GLU A 174 3.92 21.29 5.26
CA GLU A 174 5.26 21.18 4.72
C GLU A 174 5.46 19.84 4.01
N MET A 175 6.11 19.86 2.88
CA MET A 175 6.36 18.69 2.05
C MET A 175 7.69 18.02 2.42
N PHE A 176 7.65 16.69 2.48
CA PHE A 176 8.85 15.86 2.66
C PHE A 176 8.99 14.90 1.50
N VAL A 177 10.20 14.80 0.95
CA VAL A 177 10.52 13.93 -0.19
C VAL A 177 11.74 13.09 0.13
N GLY A 178 11.62 11.78 -0.08
CA GLY A 178 12.72 10.85 0.07
C GLY A 178 13.45 10.61 -1.25
N ASP A 179 14.74 10.90 -1.27
CA ASP A 179 15.67 10.40 -2.27
C ASP A 179 16.16 9.01 -1.85
N ARG A 180 15.92 7.99 -2.68
CA ARG A 180 16.31 6.61 -2.35
C ARG A 180 17.82 6.41 -2.11
N SER A 181 18.66 7.38 -2.42
CA SER A 181 20.11 7.34 -2.09
C SER A 181 20.41 7.65 -0.62
N GLY A 182 19.41 8.09 0.15
CA GLY A 182 19.48 8.23 1.60
C GLY A 182 19.08 9.59 2.15
N THR A 183 18.81 10.59 1.32
CA THR A 183 18.44 11.93 1.80
C THR A 183 16.93 12.09 1.88
N ILE A 184 16.43 12.63 2.99
CA ILE A 184 15.07 13.13 3.11
C ILE A 184 15.13 14.65 3.06
N PHE A 185 14.43 15.23 2.09
CA PHE A 185 14.33 16.68 1.90
C PHE A 185 13.06 17.21 2.56
N ARG A 186 13.15 18.39 3.17
CA ARG A 186 12.03 19.22 3.57
C ARG A 186 11.90 20.35 2.58
N ILE A 187 10.69 20.56 2.05
CA ILE A 187 10.41 21.51 0.97
C ILE A 187 9.37 22.51 1.46
N ASN A 188 9.67 23.78 1.28
CA ASN A 188 8.77 24.86 1.71
C ASN A 188 7.68 25.15 0.65
N GLU A 189 6.77 26.08 0.97
CA GLU A 189 5.61 26.44 0.14
C GLU A 189 5.95 27.00 -1.25
N ILE A 190 7.20 27.46 -1.46
CA ILE A 190 7.67 27.99 -2.74
C ILE A 190 8.56 27.01 -3.51
N GLY A 191 8.71 25.75 -3.02
CA GLY A 191 9.47 24.69 -3.69
C GLY A 191 10.96 24.66 -3.36
N GLU A 192 11.45 25.45 -2.41
CA GLU A 192 12.85 25.37 -1.98
C GLU A 192 13.07 24.13 -1.12
N ALA A 193 13.95 23.25 -1.58
CA ALA A 193 14.29 22.01 -0.91
C ALA A 193 15.56 22.14 -0.07
N LYS A 194 15.53 21.58 1.14
CA LYS A 194 16.71 21.48 2.02
C LYS A 194 16.83 20.05 2.54
N PRO A 195 18.06 19.45 2.58
CA PRO A 195 18.28 18.20 3.30
C PRO A 195 17.83 18.37 4.76
N TRP A 196 17.01 17.43 5.25
CA TRP A 196 16.49 17.46 6.60
C TRP A 196 16.96 16.27 7.43
N ALA A 197 16.96 15.06 6.85
CA ALA A 197 17.42 13.85 7.53
C ALA A 197 18.17 12.91 6.59
N GLN A 198 18.89 11.95 7.17
CA GLN A 198 19.58 10.88 6.45
C GLN A 198 19.00 9.53 6.86
N HIS A 199 18.84 8.65 5.89
CA HIS A 199 18.38 7.29 6.06
C HIS A 199 19.28 6.31 5.32
N GLU A 200 19.15 5.01 5.61
CA GLU A 200 19.85 3.96 4.85
C GLU A 200 19.34 3.94 3.39
N PRO A 201 20.25 3.90 2.38
CA PRO A 201 19.83 3.83 0.98
C PRO A 201 18.93 2.63 0.70
N SER A 202 17.90 2.83 -0.12
CA SER A 202 16.96 1.79 -0.50
C SER A 202 17.26 1.19 -1.87
N VAL A 203 17.00 -0.11 -2.03
CA VAL A 203 17.06 -0.79 -3.33
C VAL A 203 15.81 -0.54 -4.18
N SER A 204 14.78 0.06 -3.59
CA SER A 204 13.53 0.43 -4.25
C SER A 204 13.11 1.85 -3.85
N ALA A 205 11.85 2.22 -4.04
CA ALA A 205 11.33 3.50 -3.57
C ALA A 205 11.30 3.58 -2.05
N TYR A 206 11.52 4.79 -1.49
CA TYR A 206 11.03 5.12 -0.17
C TYR A 206 9.53 5.39 -0.24
N HIS A 207 8.84 5.07 0.84
CA HIS A 207 7.47 5.52 1.08
C HIS A 207 7.43 6.22 2.43
N LEU A 208 6.69 7.30 2.49
CA LEU A 208 6.64 8.23 3.61
C LEU A 208 5.20 8.39 4.09
N ALA A 209 4.99 8.45 5.40
CA ALA A 209 3.72 8.86 5.99
C ALA A 209 3.96 9.52 7.35
N PHE A 210 3.20 10.56 7.68
CA PHE A 210 3.19 11.16 9.00
C PHE A 210 2.21 10.43 9.92
N GLY A 211 2.67 10.16 11.15
CA GLY A 211 1.81 9.67 12.22
C GLY A 211 1.05 10.81 12.91
N SER A 212 0.08 10.45 13.76
CA SER A 212 -0.64 11.41 14.59
C SER A 212 0.26 12.09 15.64
N ASP A 213 1.44 11.55 15.88
CA ASP A 213 2.51 12.09 16.73
C ASP A 213 3.42 13.10 16.00
N GLU A 214 3.04 13.55 14.80
CA GLU A 214 3.79 14.45 13.93
C GLU A 214 5.17 13.93 13.48
N ALA A 215 5.50 12.68 13.77
CA ALA A 215 6.74 12.05 13.32
C ALA A 215 6.58 11.51 11.91
N LEU A 216 7.67 11.53 11.13
CA LEU A 216 7.73 10.93 9.82
C LEU A 216 8.13 9.46 9.92
N TYR A 217 7.34 8.59 9.31
CA TYR A 217 7.63 7.17 9.20
C TYR A 217 8.04 6.82 7.78
N VAL A 218 9.14 6.08 7.67
CA VAL A 218 9.76 5.77 6.38
C VAL A 218 9.91 4.26 6.24
N SER A 219 9.46 3.74 5.12
CA SER A 219 9.80 2.41 4.64
C SER A 219 10.71 2.51 3.43
N GLY A 220 11.66 1.62 3.34
CA GLY A 220 12.56 1.50 2.19
C GLY A 220 13.22 0.14 2.22
N PRO A 221 12.87 -0.78 1.28
CA PRO A 221 13.47 -2.11 1.29
C PRO A 221 14.96 -2.03 1.01
N THR A 222 15.73 -2.78 1.77
CA THR A 222 17.17 -2.98 1.59
C THR A 222 17.45 -4.31 0.90
N VAL A 223 18.70 -4.73 0.85
CA VAL A 223 19.09 -6.09 0.41
C VAL A 223 18.75 -7.16 1.46
N SER A 224 18.38 -6.74 2.66
CA SER A 224 17.93 -7.62 3.74
C SER A 224 16.50 -8.15 3.47
N SER A 225 16.15 -9.25 4.09
CA SER A 225 14.77 -9.74 4.21
C SER A 225 14.18 -9.45 5.60
N PHE A 226 14.85 -8.63 6.39
CA PHE A 226 14.52 -8.27 7.77
C PHE A 226 14.61 -6.75 7.95
N ASP A 227 13.81 -6.05 7.15
CA ASP A 227 13.78 -4.60 7.07
C ASP A 227 12.99 -3.97 8.22
N SER A 228 13.20 -2.68 8.41
CA SER A 228 12.58 -1.87 9.47
C SER A 228 11.68 -0.79 8.90
N ILE A 229 10.75 -0.31 9.72
CA ILE A 229 10.15 1.00 9.59
C ILE A 229 10.92 1.95 10.50
N THR A 230 11.40 3.04 9.94
CA THR A 230 12.14 4.06 10.68
C THR A 230 11.23 5.25 10.98
N ARG A 231 11.26 5.72 12.23
CA ARG A 231 10.57 6.90 12.70
C ARG A 231 11.58 8.03 12.83
N PHE A 232 11.24 9.19 12.30
CA PHE A 232 12.00 10.45 12.45
C PHE A 232 11.18 11.44 13.27
N ASP A 233 11.78 12.02 14.29
CA ASP A 233 11.19 13.10 15.06
C ASP A 233 11.24 14.44 14.28
N GLU A 234 10.71 15.52 14.87
CA GLU A 234 10.67 16.84 14.24
C GLU A 234 12.05 17.43 13.89
N ASP A 235 13.09 17.01 14.61
CA ASP A 235 14.47 17.42 14.40
C ASP A 235 15.21 16.55 13.37
N GLY A 236 14.56 15.50 12.84
CA GLY A 236 15.15 14.55 11.87
C GLY A 236 16.00 13.46 12.52
N ASN A 237 15.92 13.25 13.84
CA ASN A 237 16.58 12.15 14.51
C ASN A 237 15.81 10.85 14.27
N SER A 238 16.53 9.81 13.88
CA SER A 238 15.94 8.52 13.53
C SER A 238 15.90 7.54 14.69
N SER A 239 14.85 6.72 14.73
CA SER A 239 14.73 5.56 15.60
C SER A 239 14.01 4.42 14.87
N THR A 240 14.29 3.17 15.25
CA THR A 240 13.55 2.03 14.72
C THR A 240 12.18 1.98 15.37
N PHE A 241 11.11 2.06 14.56
CA PHE A 241 9.74 1.89 15.03
C PHE A 241 9.33 0.43 15.09
N TYR A 242 9.57 -0.32 14.00
CA TYR A 242 9.30 -1.75 13.92
C TYR A 242 10.36 -2.43 13.06
N GLN A 243 10.72 -3.66 13.40
CA GLN A 243 11.70 -4.46 12.65
C GLN A 243 11.15 -5.88 12.41
N GLY A 244 11.54 -6.47 11.28
CA GLY A 244 11.19 -7.85 10.94
C GLY A 244 10.22 -7.98 9.77
N LEU A 245 10.13 -6.94 8.95
CA LEU A 245 9.37 -6.96 7.70
C LEU A 245 10.25 -7.41 6.53
N GLY A 246 9.65 -8.13 5.59
CA GLY A 246 10.30 -8.41 4.31
C GLY A 246 9.79 -7.43 3.24
N ARG A 247 10.72 -6.66 2.64
CA ARG A 247 10.46 -5.68 1.58
C ARG A 247 9.27 -4.76 1.88
N PRO A 248 9.31 -3.96 2.95
CA PRO A 248 8.26 -2.99 3.23
C PRO A 248 8.21 -1.95 2.10
N GLN A 249 7.01 -1.61 1.66
CA GLN A 249 6.74 -0.62 0.63
C GLN A 249 5.73 0.40 1.14
N GLY A 250 4.66 0.69 0.39
CA GLY A 250 3.68 1.68 0.74
C GLY A 250 3.12 1.51 2.15
N LEU A 251 2.90 2.62 2.83
CA LEU A 251 2.43 2.68 4.21
C LEU A 251 1.41 3.80 4.40
N ALA A 252 0.48 3.60 5.32
CA ALA A 252 -0.53 4.58 5.71
C ALA A 252 -0.99 4.35 7.16
N PHE A 253 -1.40 5.41 7.84
CA PHE A 253 -1.97 5.35 9.19
C PHE A 253 -3.49 5.35 9.18
N ASP A 254 -4.09 4.63 10.13
CA ASP A 254 -5.50 4.82 10.48
C ASP A 254 -5.66 5.90 11.57
N GLN A 255 -6.91 6.32 11.79
CA GLN A 255 -7.24 7.31 12.83
C GLN A 255 -6.96 6.82 14.26
N ALA A 256 -6.83 5.51 14.48
CA ALA A 256 -6.47 4.94 15.76
C ALA A 256 -4.94 4.93 15.98
N GLY A 257 -4.15 5.38 15.01
CA GLY A 257 -2.69 5.44 15.05
C GLY A 257 -2.00 4.13 14.69
N ASN A 258 -2.71 3.11 14.18
CA ASN A 258 -2.07 1.92 13.67
C ASN A 258 -1.43 2.22 12.31
N LEU A 259 -0.23 1.69 12.09
CA LEU A 259 0.46 1.76 10.82
C LEU A 259 0.18 0.51 9.98
N TYR A 260 -0.25 0.71 8.74
CA TYR A 260 -0.44 -0.36 7.77
C TYR A 260 0.65 -0.30 6.70
N VAL A 261 1.27 -1.43 6.40
CA VAL A 261 2.42 -1.51 5.50
C VAL A 261 2.24 -2.65 4.50
N ALA A 262 2.45 -2.38 3.22
CA ALA A 262 2.56 -3.42 2.20
C ALA A 262 3.90 -4.14 2.37
N ALA A 263 3.89 -5.34 2.96
CA ALA A 263 5.12 -6.05 3.35
C ALA A 263 4.92 -7.56 3.47
N SER A 264 5.98 -8.27 3.76
CA SER A 264 5.93 -9.65 4.23
C SER A 264 6.16 -9.71 5.74
N LEU A 265 5.30 -10.41 6.46
CA LEU A 265 5.45 -10.71 7.89
C LEU A 265 5.60 -12.21 8.08
N ARG A 266 6.75 -12.66 8.63
CA ARG A 266 7.03 -14.10 8.87
C ARG A 266 6.81 -14.95 7.61
N GLY A 267 7.26 -14.47 6.45
CA GLY A 267 7.15 -15.14 5.15
C GLY A 267 5.77 -15.07 4.47
N ARG A 268 4.78 -14.40 5.06
CA ARG A 268 3.45 -14.19 4.47
C ARG A 268 3.33 -12.76 3.94
N ARG A 269 2.94 -12.60 2.69
CA ARG A 269 2.83 -11.30 2.01
C ARG A 269 1.42 -10.73 2.11
N GLY A 270 1.36 -9.39 2.23
CA GLY A 270 0.09 -8.67 2.28
C GLY A 270 0.22 -7.29 2.86
N ILE A 271 -0.86 -6.84 3.52
CA ILE A 271 -0.84 -5.63 4.36
C ILE A 271 -0.67 -6.05 5.81
N VAL A 272 0.34 -5.51 6.44
CA VAL A 272 0.68 -5.72 7.85
C VAL A 272 0.23 -4.51 8.64
N ARG A 273 -0.62 -4.70 9.65
CA ARG A 273 -0.96 -3.68 10.64
C ARG A 273 0.04 -3.76 11.79
N ILE A 274 0.59 -2.63 12.19
CA ILE A 274 1.49 -2.47 13.33
C ILE A 274 0.79 -1.57 14.36
N SER A 275 0.81 -1.96 15.64
CA SER A 275 0.21 -1.18 16.73
C SER A 275 0.88 0.21 16.89
N PRO A 276 0.18 1.21 17.48
CA PRO A 276 0.71 2.57 17.61
C PRO A 276 2.03 2.68 18.36
N ASP A 277 2.31 1.73 19.24
CA ASP A 277 3.56 1.64 20.02
C ASP A 277 4.65 0.78 19.34
N GLY A 278 4.37 0.22 18.16
CA GLY A 278 5.29 -0.65 17.43
C GLY A 278 5.51 -2.04 18.05
N SER A 279 4.76 -2.42 19.07
CA SER A 279 5.00 -3.66 19.84
C SER A 279 4.38 -4.92 19.21
N ASP A 280 3.30 -4.79 18.43
CA ASP A 280 2.59 -5.90 17.78
C ASP A 280 2.42 -5.67 16.29
N ALA A 281 2.50 -6.75 15.52
CA ALA A 281 2.28 -6.72 14.09
C ALA A 281 1.49 -7.93 13.62
N GLN A 282 0.46 -7.69 12.79
CA GLN A 282 -0.45 -8.69 12.27
C GLN A 282 -0.65 -8.53 10.76
N LEU A 283 -0.69 -9.65 10.03
CA LEU A 283 -1.12 -9.66 8.64
C LEU A 283 -2.66 -9.55 8.60
N VAL A 284 -3.16 -8.43 8.09
CA VAL A 284 -4.62 -8.15 8.04
C VAL A 284 -5.22 -8.37 6.66
N VAL A 285 -4.44 -8.17 5.60
CA VAL A 285 -4.82 -8.52 4.22
C VAL A 285 -3.74 -9.42 3.65
N ALA A 286 -4.13 -10.56 3.10
CA ALA A 286 -3.20 -11.46 2.41
C ALA A 286 -3.28 -11.26 0.90
N GLY A 287 -2.14 -11.14 0.24
CA GLY A 287 -2.06 -11.00 -1.21
C GLY A 287 -0.62 -10.94 -1.70
N MET A 288 -0.46 -11.15 -3.00
CA MET A 288 0.84 -11.14 -3.65
C MET A 288 1.11 -9.77 -4.28
N ASN A 289 2.41 -9.40 -4.36
CA ASN A 289 2.88 -8.26 -5.12
C ASN A 289 2.24 -6.90 -4.72
N MET A 290 1.81 -6.77 -3.47
CA MET A 290 1.30 -5.51 -2.95
C MET A 290 2.43 -4.48 -2.89
N VAL A 291 2.17 -3.28 -3.40
CA VAL A 291 3.14 -2.18 -3.48
C VAL A 291 2.68 -0.96 -2.69
N GLY A 292 1.38 -0.86 -2.39
CA GLY A 292 0.85 0.27 -1.66
C GLY A 292 -0.57 0.08 -1.18
N LEU A 293 -1.05 1.02 -0.38
CA LEU A 293 -2.41 1.10 0.14
C LEU A 293 -2.82 2.55 0.37
N ALA A 294 -4.12 2.76 0.41
CA ALA A 294 -4.73 4.00 0.89
C ALA A 294 -6.04 3.68 1.60
N PHE A 295 -6.48 4.55 2.49
CA PHE A 295 -7.81 4.49 3.08
C PHE A 295 -8.74 5.47 2.37
N GLY A 296 -9.88 4.98 1.97
CA GLY A 296 -10.89 5.80 1.32
C GLY A 296 -11.86 6.46 2.30
N PRO A 297 -12.65 7.42 1.80
CA PRO A 297 -13.54 8.22 2.63
C PRO A 297 -14.68 7.43 3.28
N GLU A 298 -15.09 6.30 2.71
CA GLU A 298 -16.15 5.46 3.24
C GLU A 298 -15.65 4.34 4.17
N GLY A 299 -14.35 4.36 4.53
CA GLY A 299 -13.73 3.36 5.39
C GLY A 299 -13.26 2.10 4.65
N GLU A 300 -13.21 2.15 3.34
CA GLU A 300 -12.59 1.12 2.53
C GLU A 300 -11.06 1.25 2.55
N MET A 301 -10.39 0.12 2.49
CA MET A 301 -8.96 0.06 2.19
C MET A 301 -8.79 -0.23 0.71
N VAL A 302 -8.08 0.63 0.00
CA VAL A 302 -7.61 0.35 -1.34
C VAL A 302 -6.21 -0.21 -1.27
N VAL A 303 -5.97 -1.30 -2.00
CA VAL A 303 -4.68 -1.98 -2.08
C VAL A 303 -4.21 -1.99 -3.53
N ALA A 304 -3.02 -1.47 -3.76
CA ALA A 304 -2.34 -1.53 -5.04
C ALA A 304 -1.39 -2.72 -5.08
N THR A 305 -1.49 -3.52 -6.13
CA THR A 305 -0.50 -4.54 -6.50
C THR A 305 0.29 -4.06 -7.72
N ASN A 306 1.35 -4.77 -8.10
CA ASN A 306 2.09 -4.42 -9.33
C ASN A 306 1.30 -4.64 -10.65
N GLU A 307 0.03 -5.05 -10.59
CA GLU A 307 -0.83 -5.29 -11.77
C GLU A 307 -2.16 -4.56 -11.71
N ALA A 308 -2.73 -4.41 -10.52
CA ALA A 308 -4.13 -4.04 -10.33
C ALA A 308 -4.36 -3.30 -9.01
N VAL A 309 -5.52 -2.69 -8.90
CA VAL A 309 -6.03 -2.04 -7.69
C VAL A 309 -7.28 -2.77 -7.20
N TYR A 310 -7.35 -2.98 -5.90
CA TYR A 310 -8.45 -3.67 -5.22
C TYR A 310 -9.00 -2.78 -4.11
N THR A 311 -10.28 -2.89 -3.80
CA THR A 311 -10.92 -2.28 -2.62
C THR A 311 -11.42 -3.36 -1.67
N ILE A 312 -11.37 -3.10 -0.37
CA ILE A 312 -11.80 -3.99 0.70
C ILE A 312 -12.58 -3.15 1.73
N PRO A 313 -13.86 -3.41 1.96
CA PRO A 313 -14.69 -2.64 2.88
C PRO A 313 -14.40 -3.04 4.35
N LEU A 314 -13.36 -2.49 4.94
CA LEU A 314 -12.93 -2.82 6.31
C LEU A 314 -13.53 -1.93 7.40
N GLY A 315 -14.17 -0.81 7.04
CA GLY A 315 -14.66 0.17 8.00
C GLY A 315 -13.53 0.89 8.75
N ILE A 316 -12.36 1.03 8.12
CA ILE A 316 -11.17 1.67 8.70
C ILE A 316 -10.97 3.01 8.01
N HIS A 317 -10.95 4.08 8.80
CA HIS A 317 -10.67 5.42 8.29
C HIS A 317 -9.19 5.76 8.48
N GLY A 318 -8.57 6.27 7.43
CA GLY A 318 -7.20 6.77 7.45
C GLY A 318 -7.10 8.15 8.09
N THR A 319 -5.86 8.54 8.42
CA THR A 319 -5.56 9.94 8.73
C THR A 319 -5.62 10.72 7.42
N LEU A 320 -6.64 11.54 7.27
CA LEU A 320 -6.70 12.56 6.23
C LEU A 320 -5.97 13.79 6.75
N LEU A 321 -5.29 14.49 5.86
CA LEU A 321 -4.79 15.83 6.17
C LEU A 321 -6.02 16.74 6.27
N ASP A 322 -6.37 17.13 7.49
CA ASP A 322 -7.40 18.12 7.78
C ASP A 322 -6.92 19.54 7.41
#